data_4f28de7fb8e98c0df3f337e71762be3f
#
_entry.id   4f28de7fb8e98c0df3f337e71762be3f
#
_cell.length_a   1.000
_cell.length_b   1.000
_cell.length_c   1.000
_cell.angle_alpha   90.00
_cell.angle_beta   90.00
_cell.angle_gamma   90.00
#
_symmetry.space_group_name_H-M   'P 1'
#
loop_
_entity.id
_entity.type
_entity.pdbx_description
1 polymer ?
#
loop_
_entity_poly.entity_id
_entity_poly.type
_entity_poly.pdbx_seq_one_letter_code
_entity_poly.pdbx_strand_id
1 'polypeptide(L)'
;MPKTTPEQNKAIVLEAFETLFNKRDYEAAERYWSPNYIQHSAHIEPGREGLFNLIKGIPPTLRYEAGTIVADGNFVIVHGRFSGFGAPVNWIAADILRIEDGILVEHWDVIQDEATEEQSKSKAPMFGRDRKSVV
;
A
#
# COMPACT_ATOMS: atom_id res chain seq x y z
N MET A 1 6.61 -11.24 21.96
CA MET A 1 5.88 -9.98 21.70
C MET A 1 4.40 -10.23 21.80
N PRO A 2 3.63 -9.37 22.45
CA PRO A 2 2.19 -9.53 22.49
C PRO A 2 1.60 -9.33 21.10
N LYS A 3 0.54 -10.06 20.81
CA LYS A 3 -0.17 -9.92 19.57
C LYS A 3 -0.81 -8.55 19.48
N THR A 4 -0.76 -7.95 18.29
CA THR A 4 -1.44 -6.70 18.04
C THR A 4 -2.90 -6.97 17.66
N THR A 5 -3.75 -6.02 17.98
CA THR A 5 -5.18 -6.08 17.65
C THR A 5 -5.41 -5.69 16.19
N PRO A 6 -6.56 -6.04 15.59
CA PRO A 6 -6.87 -5.57 14.23
C PRO A 6 -6.77 -4.04 14.09
N GLU A 7 -7.23 -3.28 15.08
CA GLU A 7 -7.14 -1.82 15.03
C GLU A 7 -5.69 -1.35 15.04
N GLN A 8 -4.84 -1.99 15.86
CA GLN A 8 -3.41 -1.68 15.87
C GLN A 8 -2.77 -2.05 14.53
N ASN A 9 -3.18 -3.17 13.95
CA ASN A 9 -2.63 -3.63 12.66
C ASN A 9 -2.94 -2.64 11.54
N LYS A 10 -4.16 -2.07 11.52
CA LYS A 10 -4.50 -1.04 10.55
C LYS A 10 -3.58 0.18 10.69
N ALA A 11 -3.38 0.63 11.92
CA ALA A 11 -2.52 1.79 12.19
C ALA A 11 -1.08 1.52 11.77
N ILE A 12 -0.58 0.31 12.02
CA ILE A 12 0.77 -0.10 11.64
C ILE A 12 0.94 -0.04 10.12
N VAL A 13 -0.02 -0.58 9.37
CA VAL A 13 0.04 -0.56 7.90
C VAL A 13 0.04 0.87 7.37
N LEU A 14 -0.85 1.71 7.88
CA LEU A 14 -0.91 3.11 7.43
C LEU A 14 0.40 3.85 7.71
N GLU A 15 0.98 3.65 8.88
CA GLU A 15 2.25 4.27 9.26
C GLU A 15 3.40 3.75 8.41
N ALA A 16 3.43 2.43 8.21
CA ALA A 16 4.47 1.79 7.41
C ALA A 16 4.44 2.33 5.97
N PHE A 17 3.26 2.39 5.36
CA PHE A 17 3.12 2.85 3.98
C PHE A 17 3.47 4.33 3.84
N GLU A 18 3.06 5.14 4.79
CA GLU A 18 3.42 6.56 4.80
C GLU A 18 4.95 6.73 4.90
N THR A 19 5.57 5.97 5.79
CA THR A 19 7.01 6.04 6.03
C THR A 19 7.82 5.63 4.81
N LEU A 20 7.43 4.53 4.16
CA LEU A 20 8.18 4.03 3.00
C LEU A 20 7.86 4.79 1.72
N PHE A 21 6.58 4.93 1.37
CA PHE A 21 6.22 5.44 0.05
C PHE A 21 6.27 6.96 -0.04
N ASN A 22 5.79 7.65 0.98
CA ASN A 22 5.72 9.11 0.96
C ASN A 22 6.94 9.79 1.56
N LYS A 23 7.37 9.33 2.72
CA LYS A 23 8.54 9.92 3.38
C LYS A 23 9.86 9.37 2.85
N ARG A 24 9.86 8.19 2.28
CA ARG A 24 11.05 7.53 1.75
C ARG A 24 12.13 7.36 2.83
N ASP A 25 11.71 7.19 4.07
CA ASP A 25 12.61 7.01 5.21
C ASP A 25 12.88 5.51 5.40
N TYR A 26 13.88 5.01 4.71
CA TYR A 26 14.18 3.58 4.68
C TYR A 26 14.63 3.04 6.04
N GLU A 27 15.38 3.83 6.79
CA GLU A 27 15.84 3.41 8.12
C GLU A 27 14.65 3.23 9.06
N ALA A 28 13.74 4.19 9.10
CA ALA A 28 12.53 4.07 9.91
C ALA A 28 11.63 2.95 9.42
N ALA A 29 11.55 2.77 8.10
CA ALA A 29 10.68 1.73 7.49
C ALA A 29 11.13 0.33 7.86
N GLU A 30 12.42 0.11 8.11
CA GLU A 30 12.93 -1.22 8.47
C GLU A 30 12.23 -1.81 9.69
N ARG A 31 11.72 -0.98 10.57
CA ARG A 31 11.02 -1.44 11.77
C ARG A 31 9.66 -2.06 11.48
N TYR A 32 9.08 -1.76 10.33
CA TYR A 32 7.74 -2.22 9.98
C TYR A 32 7.74 -3.50 9.15
N TRP A 33 8.81 -3.74 8.39
CA TRP A 33 8.87 -4.89 7.48
C TRP A 33 9.86 -5.94 7.97
N SER A 34 9.44 -7.20 7.95
CA SER A 34 10.33 -8.32 8.22
C SER A 34 11.45 -8.37 7.17
N PRO A 35 12.70 -8.65 7.55
CA PRO A 35 13.76 -8.88 6.56
C PRO A 35 13.41 -10.02 5.61
N ASN A 36 12.62 -10.99 6.07
CA ASN A 36 12.21 -12.17 5.29
C ASN A 36 10.80 -12.02 4.74
N TYR A 37 10.40 -10.80 4.44
CA TYR A 37 9.09 -10.44 3.91
C TYR A 37 8.73 -11.33 2.72
N ILE A 38 7.59 -12.00 2.80
CA ILE A 38 7.11 -12.89 1.74
C ILE A 38 6.32 -12.06 0.74
N GLN A 39 6.83 -11.99 -0.49
CA GLN A 39 6.27 -11.10 -1.51
C GLN A 39 5.57 -11.90 -2.59
N HIS A 40 4.25 -11.71 -2.72
CA HIS A 40 3.47 -12.36 -3.78
C HIS A 40 3.19 -11.42 -4.96
N SER A 41 3.51 -10.14 -4.84
CA SER A 41 3.38 -9.23 -5.98
C SER A 41 4.35 -9.65 -7.07
N ALA A 42 3.83 -9.81 -8.29
CA ALA A 42 4.64 -10.29 -9.41
C ALA A 42 5.70 -9.29 -9.86
N HIS A 43 5.61 -8.05 -9.40
CA HIS A 43 6.48 -6.96 -9.84
C HIS A 43 7.63 -6.68 -8.88
N ILE A 44 7.70 -7.38 -7.74
CA ILE A 44 8.61 -7.02 -6.66
C ILE A 44 9.49 -8.20 -6.31
N GLU A 45 10.81 -7.96 -6.23
CA GLU A 45 11.77 -8.97 -5.79
C GLU A 45 11.52 -9.35 -4.33
N PRO A 46 11.97 -10.54 -3.90
CA PRO A 46 11.64 -11.03 -2.57
C PRO A 46 12.28 -10.25 -1.44
N GLY A 47 11.66 -10.34 -0.27
CA GLY A 47 12.17 -9.79 0.96
C GLY A 47 11.94 -8.30 1.09
N ARG A 48 12.27 -7.80 2.26
CA ARG A 48 12.19 -6.36 2.55
C ARG A 48 13.10 -5.58 1.58
N GLU A 49 14.27 -6.13 1.32
CA GLU A 49 15.25 -5.50 0.44
C GLU A 49 14.69 -5.34 -0.98
N GLY A 50 13.99 -6.35 -1.48
CA GLY A 50 13.38 -6.27 -2.81
C GLY A 50 12.41 -5.12 -2.93
N LEU A 51 11.56 -4.95 -1.92
CA LEU A 51 10.60 -3.84 -1.88
C LEU A 51 11.32 -2.49 -1.81
N PHE A 52 12.27 -2.36 -0.88
CA PHE A 52 12.97 -1.10 -0.67
C PHE A 52 13.76 -0.69 -1.92
N ASN A 53 14.41 -1.65 -2.59
CA ASN A 53 15.15 -1.37 -3.81
C ASN A 53 14.24 -0.91 -4.94
N LEU A 54 13.05 -1.49 -5.03
CA LEU A 54 12.05 -1.05 -6.01
C LEU A 54 11.71 0.43 -5.79
N ILE A 55 11.41 0.80 -4.54
CA ILE A 55 11.01 2.18 -4.22
C ILE A 55 12.17 3.15 -4.50
N LYS A 56 13.41 2.75 -4.19
CA LYS A 56 14.59 3.58 -4.47
C LYS A 56 14.74 3.91 -5.95
N GLY A 57 14.27 3.04 -6.82
CA GLY A 57 14.31 3.24 -8.26
C GLY A 57 13.17 4.08 -8.82
N ILE A 58 12.21 4.45 -8.01
CA ILE A 58 11.05 5.23 -8.43
C ILE A 58 11.30 6.72 -8.17
N PRO A 59 10.82 7.62 -9.05
CA PRO A 59 11.01 9.06 -8.83
C PRO A 59 10.51 9.51 -7.46
N PRO A 60 11.14 10.54 -6.87
CA PRO A 60 10.72 11.04 -5.55
C PRO A 60 9.35 11.70 -5.53
N THR A 61 8.73 11.84 -6.68
CA THR A 61 7.36 12.33 -6.82
C THR A 61 6.31 11.27 -6.49
N LEU A 62 6.73 10.03 -6.23
CA LEU A 62 5.81 8.96 -5.83
C LEU A 62 4.97 9.40 -4.64
N ARG A 63 3.68 9.16 -4.76
CA ARG A 63 2.74 9.45 -3.68
C ARG A 63 1.78 8.28 -3.52
N TYR A 64 1.58 7.87 -2.28
CA TYR A 64 0.60 6.85 -1.91
C TYR A 64 -0.51 7.51 -1.10
N GLU A 65 -1.76 7.21 -1.47
CA GLU A 65 -2.95 7.65 -0.75
C GLU A 65 -3.74 6.42 -0.32
N ALA A 66 -4.03 6.32 0.99
CA ALA A 66 -4.83 5.22 1.51
C ALA A 66 -6.30 5.62 1.53
N GLY A 67 -7.15 4.72 1.06
CA GLY A 67 -8.60 4.86 1.14
C GLY A 67 -9.15 3.93 2.20
N THR A 68 -10.08 3.05 1.80
CA THR A 68 -10.69 2.08 2.70
C THR A 68 -9.64 1.11 3.24
N ILE A 69 -9.65 0.90 4.53
CA ILE A 69 -8.78 -0.08 5.18
C ILE A 69 -9.60 -0.90 6.16
N VAL A 70 -9.42 -2.21 6.12
CA VAL A 70 -10.11 -3.15 6.99
C VAL A 70 -9.11 -4.15 7.55
N ALA A 71 -9.42 -4.72 8.69
CA ALA A 71 -8.57 -5.72 9.31
C ALA A 71 -9.41 -6.82 9.95
N ASP A 72 -8.93 -8.04 9.84
CA ASP A 72 -9.52 -9.21 10.46
C ASP A 72 -8.39 -10.13 10.88
N GLY A 73 -8.31 -10.41 12.19
CA GLY A 73 -7.21 -11.20 12.73
C GLY A 73 -5.88 -10.54 12.40
N ASN A 74 -4.99 -11.29 11.78
CA ASN A 74 -3.65 -10.83 11.42
C ASN A 74 -3.57 -10.22 10.02
N PHE A 75 -4.70 -10.07 9.34
CA PHE A 75 -4.71 -9.57 7.96
C PHE A 75 -5.26 -8.15 7.91
N VAL A 76 -4.67 -7.34 7.03
CA VAL A 76 -5.13 -5.99 6.75
C VAL A 76 -5.26 -5.86 5.24
N ILE A 77 -6.37 -5.27 4.79
CA ILE A 77 -6.55 -4.94 3.38
C ILE A 77 -6.72 -3.43 3.28
N VAL A 78 -5.93 -2.80 2.42
CA VAL A 78 -6.02 -1.37 2.19
C VAL A 78 -6.19 -1.10 0.69
N HIS A 79 -7.19 -0.29 0.38
CA HIS A 79 -7.46 0.17 -0.99
C HIS A 79 -6.78 1.53 -1.15
N GLY A 80 -5.87 1.64 -2.09
CA GLY A 80 -5.05 2.83 -2.20
C GLY A 80 -4.76 3.23 -3.63
N ARG A 81 -4.18 4.42 -3.77
CA ARG A 81 -3.75 4.96 -5.05
C ARG A 81 -2.28 5.27 -5.02
N PHE A 82 -1.55 4.82 -6.03
CA PHE A 82 -0.17 5.23 -6.29
C PHE A 82 -0.15 6.18 -7.47
N SER A 83 0.53 7.30 -7.32
CA SER A 83 0.68 8.31 -8.37
C SER A 83 2.11 8.84 -8.37
N GLY A 84 2.47 9.57 -9.42
CA GLY A 84 3.76 10.25 -9.48
C GLY A 84 4.96 9.33 -9.64
N PHE A 85 4.76 8.08 -10.06
CA PHE A 85 5.86 7.12 -10.18
C PHE A 85 6.46 7.04 -11.59
N GLY A 86 6.17 8.03 -12.43
CA GLY A 86 6.79 8.10 -13.76
C GLY A 86 5.97 7.48 -14.89
N ALA A 87 4.81 6.91 -14.58
CA ALA A 87 3.92 6.33 -15.58
C ALA A 87 2.81 7.33 -15.95
N PRO A 88 2.20 7.19 -17.13
CA PRO A 88 1.16 8.13 -17.56
C PRO A 88 -0.18 7.96 -16.84
N VAL A 89 -0.38 6.81 -16.19
CA VAL A 89 -1.60 6.56 -15.42
C VAL A 89 -1.25 6.22 -13.98
N ASN A 90 -2.16 6.49 -13.07
CA ASN A 90 -2.04 6.09 -11.67
C ASN A 90 -2.41 4.62 -11.52
N TRP A 91 -2.04 4.02 -10.40
CA TRP A 91 -2.46 2.67 -10.05
C TRP A 91 -3.42 2.70 -8.87
N ILE A 92 -4.49 1.92 -8.99
CA ILE A 92 -5.37 1.61 -7.88
C ILE A 92 -5.00 0.21 -7.42
N ALA A 93 -4.71 0.06 -6.14
CA ALA A 93 -4.24 -1.21 -5.61
C ALA A 93 -5.03 -1.62 -4.39
N ALA A 94 -5.37 -2.90 -4.33
CA ALA A 94 -5.80 -3.53 -3.09
C ALA A 94 -4.61 -4.31 -2.57
N ASP A 95 -4.02 -3.85 -1.49
CA ASP A 95 -2.88 -4.49 -0.84
C ASP A 95 -3.37 -5.29 0.35
N ILE A 96 -2.94 -6.54 0.42
CA ILE A 96 -3.27 -7.46 1.51
C ILE A 96 -1.99 -7.75 2.27
N LEU A 97 -1.98 -7.46 3.56
CA LEU A 97 -0.81 -7.62 4.42
C LEU A 97 -1.15 -8.60 5.54
N ARG A 98 -0.21 -9.50 5.83
CA ARG A 98 -0.28 -10.32 7.04
C ARG A 98 0.72 -9.76 8.04
N ILE A 99 0.25 -9.58 9.26
CA ILE A 99 1.02 -8.98 10.34
C ILE A 99 1.32 -10.06 11.38
N GLU A 100 2.54 -10.08 11.89
CA GLU A 100 2.92 -10.99 12.96
C GLU A 100 3.68 -10.18 14.00
N ASP A 101 3.15 -10.12 15.23
CA ASP A 101 3.76 -9.38 16.33
C ASP A 101 4.09 -7.91 15.95
N GLY A 102 3.18 -7.28 15.22
CA GLY A 102 3.33 -5.88 14.84
C GLY A 102 4.22 -5.63 13.64
N ILE A 103 4.65 -6.67 12.95
CA ILE A 103 5.58 -6.58 11.80
C ILE A 103 4.87 -7.10 10.55
N LEU A 104 5.06 -6.44 9.42
CA LEU A 104 4.56 -6.89 8.12
C LEU A 104 5.43 -8.05 7.64
N VAL A 105 4.81 -9.22 7.48
CA VAL A 105 5.56 -10.45 7.13
C VAL A 105 5.20 -11.02 5.77
N GLU A 106 4.06 -10.63 5.20
CA GLU A 106 3.62 -11.21 3.92
C GLU A 106 2.67 -10.26 3.20
N HIS A 107 2.73 -10.25 1.88
CA HIS A 107 2.01 -9.27 1.05
C HIS A 107 1.50 -9.88 -0.24
N TRP A 108 0.27 -9.57 -0.57
CA TRP A 108 -0.35 -9.81 -1.88
C TRP A 108 -0.92 -8.49 -2.37
N ASP A 109 -1.06 -8.35 -3.69
CA ASP A 109 -1.76 -7.19 -4.22
C ASP A 109 -2.55 -7.51 -5.48
N VAL A 110 -3.50 -6.64 -5.76
CA VAL A 110 -4.22 -6.60 -7.03
C VAL A 110 -4.14 -5.16 -7.49
N ILE A 111 -3.58 -4.94 -8.67
CA ILE A 111 -3.32 -3.60 -9.20
C ILE A 111 -4.08 -3.41 -10.50
N GLN A 112 -4.63 -2.22 -10.67
CA GLN A 112 -5.36 -1.84 -11.88
C GLN A 112 -5.01 -0.41 -12.25
N ASP A 113 -4.84 -0.15 -13.55
CA ASP A 113 -4.66 1.21 -14.03
C ASP A 113 -5.89 2.03 -13.71
N GLU A 114 -5.70 3.26 -13.26
CA GLU A 114 -6.82 4.14 -12.92
C GLU A 114 -7.40 4.74 -14.20
N ALA A 115 -8.67 4.46 -14.46
CA ALA A 115 -9.41 5.09 -15.56
C ALA A 115 -9.81 6.50 -15.16
N THR A 116 -9.78 7.42 -16.13
CA THR A 116 -10.33 8.76 -15.93
C THR A 116 -11.84 8.67 -15.82
N GLU A 117 -12.48 9.74 -15.36
CA GLU A 117 -13.94 9.82 -15.30
C GLU A 117 -14.55 9.56 -16.68
N GLU A 118 -13.94 10.13 -17.72
CA GLU A 118 -14.43 9.95 -19.09
C GLU A 118 -14.31 8.52 -19.58
N GLN A 119 -13.24 7.82 -19.20
CA GLN A 119 -13.00 6.43 -19.57
C GLN A 119 -13.86 5.46 -18.79
N SER A 120 -14.27 5.83 -17.59
CA SER A 120 -15.05 4.97 -16.73
C SER A 120 -16.49 4.89 -17.22
N LYS A 121 -16.98 3.69 -17.45
CA LYS A 121 -18.35 3.49 -17.93
C LYS A 121 -19.39 3.91 -16.92
N SER A 122 -19.10 3.74 -15.65
CA SER A 122 -20.03 4.10 -14.56
C SER A 122 -19.95 5.58 -14.19
N LYS A 123 -18.89 6.26 -14.63
CA LYS A 123 -18.57 7.63 -14.24
C LYS A 123 -18.28 7.79 -12.75
N ALA A 124 -18.21 6.68 -12.01
CA ALA A 124 -17.81 6.69 -10.62
C ALA A 124 -16.28 6.55 -10.52
N PRO A 125 -15.63 7.16 -9.55
CA PRO A 125 -14.18 7.05 -9.39
C PRO A 125 -13.79 5.65 -8.94
N MET A 126 -12.62 5.20 -9.39
CA MET A 126 -12.07 3.91 -8.95
C MET A 126 -11.50 3.99 -7.54
N PHE A 127 -11.15 5.18 -7.08
CA PHE A 127 -10.55 5.39 -5.77
C PHE A 127 -11.37 6.39 -4.98
N GLY A 128 -11.63 6.07 -3.71
CA GLY A 128 -12.39 6.93 -2.85
C GLY A 128 -13.88 6.84 -3.14
N ARG A 129 -14.59 7.88 -2.78
CA ARG A 129 -16.04 7.95 -2.93
C ARG A 129 -16.39 8.78 -4.15
N ASP A 130 -17.66 8.70 -4.56
CA ASP A 130 -18.17 9.58 -5.59
C ASP A 130 -17.92 11.02 -5.19
N ARG A 131 -17.47 11.85 -6.14
CA ARG A 131 -17.17 13.26 -5.89
C ARG A 131 -18.27 14.02 -5.19
N LYS A 132 -19.51 13.70 -5.51
CA LYS A 132 -20.67 14.38 -4.95
C LYS A 132 -20.90 14.05 -3.49
N SER A 133 -20.31 12.98 -2.99
CA SER A 133 -20.47 12.55 -1.62
C SER A 133 -19.29 12.92 -0.73
N VAL A 134 -18.27 13.57 -1.29
CA VAL A 134 -17.06 13.95 -0.57
C VAL A 134 -17.14 15.41 -0.20
N VAL A 135 -17.93 15.73 0.73
CA VAL A 135 -18.04 17.13 1.16
C VAL A 135 -18.16 17.20 2.65
#